data_e3595e06be4c33dbf6f407792fea3112
#
_entry.id   e3595e06be4c33dbf6f407792fea3112
#
_cell.length_a   1.000
_cell.length_b   1.000
_cell.length_c   1.000
_cell.angle_alpha   90.00
_cell.angle_beta   90.00
_cell.angle_gamma   90.00
#
_symmetry.space_group_name_H-M   'P 1'
#
loop_
_entity.id
_entity.type
_entity.pdbx_description
1 polymer ?
#
loop_
_entity_poly.entity_id
_entity_poly.type
_entity_poly.pdbx_seq_one_letter_code
_entity_poly.pdbx_strand_id
1 'polypeptide(L)'
;MNGRADASVVHEDDSVIAFMDLQPVTPGHVLVIPKAHAVGLEDLQEGVGVAVWKVAHQLGRALRRSGLRCEGVNLFLADGEAAFQEVFHVHLHVFPRFAGDPFRMEADWRVQERAQLDRAAAAVRGGLAALDAG
;
A
#
# COMPACT_ATOMS: atom_id res chain seq x y z
N MET A 1 12.02 -8.53 11.21
CA MET A 1 12.98 -7.76 10.42
C MET A 1 14.24 -7.50 11.20
N ASN A 2 15.27 -8.18 10.80
CA ASN A 2 16.55 -8.11 11.49
C ASN A 2 17.45 -6.98 10.98
N GLY A 3 17.02 -6.27 9.93
CA GLY A 3 17.82 -5.23 9.30
C GLY A 3 17.55 -3.81 9.79
N ARG A 4 16.96 -3.66 10.98
CA ARG A 4 16.54 -2.34 11.46
C ARG A 4 17.73 -1.36 11.60
N ALA A 5 18.86 -1.87 12.03
CA ALA A 5 20.08 -1.06 12.16
C ALA A 5 20.59 -0.57 10.80
N ASP A 6 20.27 -1.32 9.73
CA ASP A 6 20.68 -1.02 8.36
C ASP A 6 19.59 -0.32 7.56
N ALA A 7 18.44 -0.05 8.19
CA ALA A 7 17.31 0.59 7.52
C ALA A 7 17.34 2.10 7.72
N SER A 8 16.95 2.83 6.67
CA SER A 8 16.77 4.28 6.75
C SER A 8 15.33 4.57 7.19
N VAL A 9 15.14 4.64 8.50
CA VAL A 9 13.83 4.84 9.12
C VAL A 9 13.42 6.31 9.01
N VAL A 10 12.19 6.56 8.55
CA VAL A 10 11.64 7.90 8.43
C VAL A 10 10.53 8.18 9.43
N HIS A 11 9.93 7.14 9.99
CA HIS A 11 8.90 7.27 11.03
C HIS A 11 8.85 5.98 11.84
N GLU A 12 8.65 6.13 13.14
CA GLU A 12 8.40 4.99 14.01
C GLU A 12 7.58 5.45 15.22
N ASP A 13 6.52 4.69 15.50
CA ASP A 13 5.73 4.85 16.71
C ASP A 13 5.39 3.46 17.29
N ASP A 14 4.47 3.37 18.24
CA ASP A 14 4.13 2.10 18.88
C ASP A 14 3.48 1.10 17.92
N SER A 15 2.86 1.57 16.86
CA SER A 15 2.05 0.73 15.97
C SER A 15 2.66 0.53 14.58
N VAL A 16 3.46 1.48 14.11
CA VAL A 16 3.88 1.55 12.70
C VAL A 16 5.35 1.92 12.60
N ILE A 17 6.04 1.30 11.66
CA ILE A 17 7.39 1.72 11.27
C ILE A 17 7.40 1.97 9.76
N ALA A 18 8.10 3.01 9.34
CA ALA A 18 8.27 3.34 7.93
C ALA A 18 9.74 3.57 7.63
N PHE A 19 10.23 2.96 6.56
CA PHE A 19 11.63 3.06 6.17
C PHE A 19 11.76 2.98 4.65
N MET A 20 12.92 3.42 4.15
CA MET A 20 13.16 3.44 2.72
C MET A 20 13.29 2.03 2.17
N ASP A 21 12.69 1.80 0.99
CA ASP A 21 12.85 0.53 0.26
C ASP A 21 14.30 0.43 -0.23
N LEU A 22 14.92 -0.73 0.00
CA LEU A 22 16.29 -0.98 -0.45
C LEU A 22 16.40 -1.06 -1.97
N GLN A 23 15.32 -1.46 -2.65
CA GLN A 23 15.23 -1.52 -4.11
C GLN A 23 14.09 -0.61 -4.60
N PRO A 24 14.28 0.72 -4.51
CA PRO A 24 13.20 1.66 -4.76
C PRO A 24 12.78 1.68 -6.24
N VAL A 25 11.48 1.89 -6.45
CA VAL A 25 10.94 2.21 -7.77
C VAL A 25 11.50 3.55 -8.25
N THR A 26 11.52 4.51 -7.33
CA THR A 26 12.06 5.86 -7.53
C THR A 26 12.71 6.31 -6.21
N PRO A 27 13.65 7.27 -6.25
CA PRO A 27 14.18 7.84 -5.00
C PRO A 27 13.06 8.42 -4.14
N GLY A 28 12.96 7.94 -2.92
CA GLY A 28 11.88 8.33 -2.01
C GLY A 28 10.83 7.26 -1.77
N HIS A 29 11.01 6.07 -2.33
CA HIS A 29 10.10 4.93 -2.14
C HIS A 29 10.18 4.46 -0.68
N VAL A 30 9.07 4.58 0.04
CA VAL A 30 8.96 4.24 1.46
C VAL A 30 8.06 3.03 1.63
N LEU A 31 8.41 2.16 2.58
CA LEU A 31 7.56 1.06 3.03
C LEU A 31 6.96 1.43 4.38
N VAL A 32 5.65 1.28 4.52
CA VAL A 32 4.93 1.53 5.77
C VAL A 32 4.41 0.20 6.28
N ILE A 33 4.85 -0.20 7.46
CA ILE A 33 4.62 -1.55 7.97
C ILE A 33 4.02 -1.48 9.38
N PRO A 34 2.93 -2.22 9.66
CA PRO A 34 2.46 -2.35 11.03
C PRO A 34 3.44 -3.18 11.86
N LYS A 35 3.67 -2.81 13.10
CA LYS A 35 4.53 -3.60 14.00
C LYS A 35 3.87 -4.91 14.39
N ALA A 36 2.53 -4.92 14.54
CA ALA A 36 1.78 -6.15 14.75
C ALA A 36 1.83 -6.99 13.48
N HIS A 37 2.08 -8.29 13.62
CA HIS A 37 2.17 -9.18 12.47
C HIS A 37 0.78 -9.40 11.85
N ALA A 38 0.69 -9.19 10.54
CA ALA A 38 -0.47 -9.53 9.73
C ALA A 38 0.05 -9.87 8.34
N VAL A 39 -0.44 -10.97 7.77
CA VAL A 39 0.00 -11.41 6.43
C VAL A 39 -0.67 -10.57 5.36
N GLY A 40 -1.97 -10.32 5.49
CA GLY A 40 -2.76 -9.63 4.50
C GLY A 40 -3.90 -8.86 5.14
N LEU A 41 -4.86 -8.44 4.30
CA LEU A 41 -5.99 -7.65 4.77
C LEU A 41 -6.90 -8.43 5.72
N GLU A 42 -7.01 -9.75 5.51
CA GLU A 42 -7.94 -10.58 6.28
C GLU A 42 -7.59 -10.63 7.76
N ASP A 43 -6.31 -10.72 8.09
CA ASP A 43 -5.86 -10.81 9.49
C ASP A 43 -5.35 -9.48 10.05
N LEU A 44 -5.42 -8.39 9.27
CA LEU A 44 -5.05 -7.05 9.73
C LEU A 44 -6.20 -6.45 10.53
N GLN A 45 -5.95 -6.07 11.77
CA GLN A 45 -6.96 -5.38 12.57
C GLN A 45 -7.23 -3.99 11.99
N GLU A 46 -8.49 -3.58 11.98
CA GLU A 46 -8.91 -2.32 11.38
C GLU A 46 -8.16 -1.11 11.95
N GLY A 47 -8.05 -1.04 13.27
CA GLY A 47 -7.36 0.08 13.93
C GLY A 47 -5.88 0.16 13.54
N VAL A 48 -5.25 -0.98 13.33
CA VAL A 48 -3.85 -1.05 12.87
C VAL A 48 -3.76 -0.57 11.43
N GLY A 49 -4.70 -1.00 10.59
CA GLY A 49 -4.77 -0.53 9.20
C GLY A 49 -4.97 0.98 9.10
N VAL A 50 -5.82 1.53 9.96
CA VAL A 50 -6.03 2.99 10.03
C VAL A 50 -4.73 3.70 10.40
N ALA A 51 -3.97 3.16 11.36
CA ALA A 51 -2.67 3.73 11.75
C ALA A 51 -1.68 3.72 10.59
N VAL A 52 -1.63 2.63 9.84
CA VAL A 52 -0.77 2.50 8.64
C VAL A 52 -1.16 3.54 7.60
N TRP A 53 -2.46 3.67 7.31
CA TRP A 53 -2.95 4.66 6.35
C TRP A 53 -2.59 6.09 6.77
N LYS A 54 -2.77 6.43 8.04
CA LYS A 54 -2.45 7.77 8.54
C LYS A 54 -0.99 8.13 8.27
N VAL A 55 -0.07 7.21 8.55
CA VAL A 55 1.36 7.42 8.32
C VAL A 55 1.64 7.54 6.82
N ALA A 56 1.06 6.64 6.01
CA ALA A 56 1.23 6.67 4.56
C ALA A 56 0.73 7.99 3.96
N HIS A 57 -0.42 8.47 4.42
CA HIS A 57 -0.99 9.74 3.98
C HIS A 57 -0.04 10.91 4.28
N GLN A 58 0.51 10.94 5.49
CA GLN A 58 1.47 11.97 5.88
C GLN A 58 2.75 11.89 5.04
N LEU A 59 3.25 10.68 4.78
CA LEU A 59 4.46 10.48 3.98
C LEU A 59 4.26 10.90 2.53
N GLY A 60 3.09 10.62 1.95
CA GLY A 60 2.77 11.09 0.61
C GLY A 60 2.83 12.61 0.51
N ARG A 61 2.30 13.31 1.50
CA ARG A 61 2.38 14.77 1.57
C ARG A 61 3.81 15.24 1.79
N ALA A 62 4.57 14.53 2.61
CA ALA A 62 5.97 14.86 2.90
C ALA A 62 6.84 14.72 1.65
N LEU A 63 6.61 13.72 0.81
CA LEU A 63 7.36 13.53 -0.42
C LEU A 63 7.30 14.77 -1.32
N ARG A 64 6.14 15.42 -1.43
CA ARG A 64 5.99 16.63 -2.24
C ARG A 64 6.78 17.82 -1.68
N ARG A 65 7.15 17.76 -0.41
CA ARG A 65 7.85 18.85 0.31
C ARG A 65 9.30 18.49 0.61
N SER A 66 9.75 17.33 0.16
CA SER A 66 11.05 16.78 0.54
C SER A 66 12.23 17.27 -0.29
N GLY A 67 11.97 17.92 -1.41
CA GLY A 67 13.01 18.25 -2.38
C GLY A 67 13.34 17.11 -3.34
N LEU A 68 12.85 15.91 -3.09
CA LEU A 68 12.95 14.80 -4.03
C LEU A 68 11.99 15.06 -5.21
N ARG A 69 12.34 14.52 -6.36
CA ARG A 69 11.49 14.67 -7.53
C ARG A 69 10.16 13.96 -7.32
N CYS A 70 9.09 14.70 -7.29
CA CYS A 70 7.75 14.18 -6.98
C CYS A 70 6.69 15.03 -7.66
N GLU A 71 6.13 14.51 -8.74
CA GLU A 71 5.01 15.12 -9.47
C GLU A 71 3.69 14.44 -9.12
N GLY A 72 3.77 13.25 -8.55
CA GLY A 72 2.63 12.47 -8.10
C GLY A 72 3.09 11.45 -7.08
N VAL A 73 2.14 10.74 -6.47
CA VAL A 73 2.44 9.71 -5.47
C VAL A 73 1.54 8.51 -5.76
N ASN A 74 2.11 7.31 -5.74
CA ASN A 74 1.34 6.08 -5.74
C ASN A 74 1.46 5.41 -4.38
N LEU A 75 0.35 4.83 -3.94
CA LEU A 75 0.31 3.92 -2.81
C LEU A 75 -0.06 2.54 -3.35
N PHE A 76 0.65 1.51 -2.92
CA PHE A 76 0.47 0.16 -3.43
C PHE A 76 0.57 -0.84 -2.29
N LEU A 77 -0.46 -1.68 -2.14
CA LEU A 77 -0.47 -2.76 -1.17
C LEU A 77 -0.82 -4.05 -1.89
N ALA A 78 0.04 -5.06 -1.77
CA ALA A 78 -0.17 -6.37 -2.36
C ALA A 78 -0.65 -7.33 -1.29
N ASP A 79 -1.82 -7.90 -1.48
CA ASP A 79 -2.41 -8.93 -0.61
C ASP A 79 -2.60 -10.19 -1.43
N GLY A 80 -1.77 -11.20 -1.18
CA GLY A 80 -1.77 -12.46 -1.89
C GLY A 80 -0.78 -12.51 -3.05
N GLU A 81 -0.34 -13.73 -3.39
CA GLU A 81 0.64 -13.94 -4.46
C GLU A 81 0.15 -13.43 -5.82
N ALA A 82 -1.14 -13.62 -6.13
CA ALA A 82 -1.72 -13.15 -7.38
C ALA A 82 -1.68 -11.62 -7.51
N ALA A 83 -1.54 -10.92 -6.37
CA ALA A 83 -1.41 -9.46 -6.32
C ALA A 83 0.04 -9.02 -6.14
N PHE A 84 1.00 -9.92 -6.35
CA PHE A 84 2.45 -9.69 -6.25
C PHE A 84 2.99 -9.55 -4.83
N GLN A 85 2.31 -10.12 -3.83
CA GLN A 85 2.86 -10.15 -2.48
C GLN A 85 4.01 -11.16 -2.43
N GLU A 86 5.20 -10.69 -2.13
CA GLU A 86 6.40 -11.54 -2.01
C GLU A 86 6.81 -11.72 -0.56
N VAL A 87 6.61 -10.71 0.27
CA VAL A 87 6.88 -10.75 1.70
C VAL A 87 5.54 -10.83 2.44
N PHE A 88 5.37 -11.90 3.25
CA PHE A 88 4.08 -12.19 3.89
C PHE A 88 3.94 -11.49 5.24
N HIS A 89 4.16 -10.20 5.22
CA HIS A 89 3.83 -9.25 6.27
C HIS A 89 3.28 -8.02 5.56
N VAL A 90 2.10 -7.57 5.96
CA VAL A 90 1.44 -6.41 5.32
C VAL A 90 2.39 -5.22 5.26
N HIS A 91 2.52 -4.65 4.08
CA HIS A 91 3.29 -3.43 3.90
C HIS A 91 2.68 -2.59 2.80
N LEU A 92 2.62 -1.29 3.04
CA LEU A 92 2.09 -0.33 2.08
C LEU A 92 3.24 0.45 1.48
N HIS A 93 3.38 0.34 0.17
CA HIS A 93 4.37 1.11 -0.58
C HIS A 93 3.86 2.53 -0.79
N VAL A 94 4.71 3.51 -0.57
CA VAL A 94 4.44 4.92 -0.89
C VAL A 94 5.63 5.41 -1.69
N PHE A 95 5.41 5.79 -2.93
CA PHE A 95 6.53 6.21 -3.76
C PHE A 95 6.17 7.37 -4.67
N PRO A 96 7.14 8.30 -4.86
CA PRO A 96 6.91 9.46 -5.73
C PRO A 96 6.96 9.03 -7.19
N ARG A 97 6.19 9.73 -8.00
CA ARG A 97 6.11 9.52 -9.45
C ARG A 97 6.43 10.82 -10.18
N PHE A 98 7.04 10.68 -11.33
CA PHE A 98 7.32 11.81 -12.20
C PHE A 98 7.36 11.34 -13.67
N ALA A 99 7.16 12.27 -14.60
CA ALA A 99 7.18 11.95 -16.02
C ALA A 99 8.55 11.34 -16.41
N GLY A 100 8.52 10.20 -17.10
CA GLY A 100 9.72 9.51 -17.54
C GLY A 100 10.36 8.60 -16.49
N ASP A 101 9.71 8.39 -15.34
CA ASP A 101 10.25 7.49 -14.33
C ASP A 101 10.21 6.02 -14.81
N PRO A 102 10.93 5.10 -14.13
CA PRO A 102 11.05 3.71 -14.59
C PRO A 102 9.85 2.82 -14.26
N PHE A 103 8.84 3.33 -13.55
CA PHE A 103 7.69 2.52 -13.16
C PHE A 103 6.64 2.48 -14.26
N ARG A 104 6.09 1.29 -14.52
CA ARG A 104 5.03 1.10 -15.50
C ARG A 104 3.93 0.24 -14.90
N MET A 105 2.70 0.58 -15.27
CA MET A 105 1.53 -0.19 -14.87
C MET A 105 0.68 -0.41 -16.12
N GLU A 106 0.45 -1.66 -16.47
CA GLU A 106 -0.32 -2.03 -17.66
C GLU A 106 -1.38 -3.06 -17.29
N ALA A 107 -2.51 -2.98 -17.95
CA ALA A 107 -3.60 -3.94 -17.85
C ALA A 107 -4.44 -3.87 -19.12
N ASP A 108 -5.24 -4.89 -19.35
CA ASP A 108 -6.19 -4.90 -20.47
C ASP A 108 -7.46 -4.17 -20.05
N TRP A 109 -7.39 -2.85 -19.96
CA TRP A 109 -8.52 -2.01 -19.56
C TRP A 109 -9.57 -1.99 -20.67
N ARG A 110 -10.80 -2.35 -20.29
CA ARG A 110 -11.94 -2.32 -21.21
C ARG A 110 -13.16 -1.83 -20.45
N VAL A 111 -13.96 -1.03 -21.13
CA VAL A 111 -15.27 -0.62 -20.60
C VAL A 111 -16.17 -1.83 -20.57
N GLN A 112 -16.75 -2.12 -19.42
CA GLN A 112 -17.68 -3.21 -19.21
C GLN A 112 -19.11 -2.75 -19.46
N GLU A 113 -19.99 -3.68 -19.89
CA GLU A 113 -21.41 -3.40 -20.00
C GLU A 113 -22.04 -3.18 -18.63
N ARG A 114 -23.07 -2.34 -18.57
CA ARG A 114 -23.75 -2.00 -17.33
C ARG A 114 -24.23 -3.23 -16.56
N ALA A 115 -24.78 -4.20 -17.26
CA ALA A 115 -25.29 -5.42 -16.62
C ALA A 115 -24.18 -6.20 -15.91
N GLN A 116 -22.98 -6.26 -16.50
CA GLN A 116 -21.83 -6.94 -15.89
C GLN A 116 -21.34 -6.19 -14.65
N LEU A 117 -21.29 -4.86 -14.73
CA LEU A 117 -20.88 -4.03 -13.60
C LEU A 117 -21.87 -4.16 -12.44
N ASP A 118 -23.18 -4.20 -12.75
CA ASP A 118 -24.22 -4.34 -11.74
C ASP A 118 -24.15 -5.69 -11.04
N ARG A 119 -23.87 -6.76 -11.77
CA ARG A 119 -23.69 -8.09 -11.17
C ARG A 119 -22.47 -8.14 -10.27
N ALA A 120 -21.35 -7.55 -10.72
CA ALA A 120 -20.15 -7.48 -9.91
C ALA A 120 -20.40 -6.66 -8.64
N ALA A 121 -21.09 -5.53 -8.75
CA ALA A 121 -21.44 -4.68 -7.60
C ALA A 121 -22.31 -5.44 -6.59
N ALA A 122 -23.29 -6.22 -7.08
CA ALA A 122 -24.14 -7.04 -6.22
C ALA A 122 -23.30 -8.09 -5.45
N ALA A 123 -22.36 -8.72 -6.14
CA ALA A 123 -21.47 -9.71 -5.52
C ALA A 123 -20.61 -9.07 -4.44
N VAL A 124 -20.06 -7.88 -4.69
CA VAL A 124 -19.25 -7.15 -3.71
C VAL A 124 -20.10 -6.76 -2.48
N ARG A 125 -21.33 -6.25 -2.72
CA ARG A 125 -22.24 -5.95 -1.60
C ARG A 125 -22.55 -7.19 -0.76
N GLY A 126 -22.71 -8.34 -1.42
CA GLY A 126 -22.89 -9.62 -0.72
C GLY A 126 -21.69 -9.96 0.17
N GLY A 127 -20.48 -9.73 -0.33
CA GLY A 127 -19.26 -9.92 0.42
C GLY A 127 -19.17 -9.00 1.64
N LEU A 128 -19.57 -7.73 1.47
CA LEU A 128 -19.60 -6.78 2.58
C LEU A 128 -20.58 -7.22 3.67
N ALA A 129 -21.77 -7.70 3.26
CA ALA A 129 -22.75 -8.21 4.23
C ALA A 129 -22.24 -9.44 4.98
N ALA A 130 -21.44 -10.28 4.32
CA ALA A 130 -20.85 -11.46 4.95
C ALA A 130 -19.84 -11.11 6.03
N LEU A 131 -19.17 -9.96 5.93
CA LEU A 131 -18.25 -9.51 6.98
C LEU A 131 -18.99 -9.23 8.28
N ASP A 132 -20.20 -8.64 8.18
CA ASP A 132 -21.00 -8.32 9.36
C ASP A 132 -21.60 -9.57 10.01
N ALA A 133 -21.77 -10.65 9.26
CA ALA A 133 -22.34 -11.91 9.74
C ALA A 133 -21.29 -12.81 10.41
N GLY A 134 -20.03 -12.52 10.20
CA GLY A 134 -18.92 -13.29 10.73
C GLY A 134 -18.19 -12.59 11.81
#